data_d5899cfb747f468fba08947adbf2f54a
#
_entry.id   d5899cfb747f468fba08947adbf2f54a
#
_cell.length_a   1.000
_cell.length_b   1.000
_cell.length_c   1.000
_cell.angle_alpha   90.00
_cell.angle_beta   90.00
_cell.angle_gamma   90.00
#
_symmetry.space_group_name_H-M   'P 1'
#
loop_
_entity.id
_entity.type
_entity.pdbx_description
1 polymer ?
#
loop_
_entity_poly.entity_id
_entity_poly.type
_entity_poly.pdbx_seq_one_letter_code
_entity_poly.pdbx_strand_id
1 'polypeptide(L)'
;MRYKVLVFIYIFVLSSKMLNPIQSITHMNSENTQAQMRKGILEFCILSILTKGDAYPTEIIEKMKDAKLVVVEGTLYPLLTRLKNLGLLTYRWEESTTGPPRKYYKLTPVGKQFLKELETTWDDLVKAVNKITN
;
A
#
# COMPACT_ATOMS: atom_id res chain seq x y z
N MET A 1 -50.57 6.31 25.72
CA MET A 1 -49.60 5.19 25.69
C MET A 1 -48.89 4.99 24.38
N ARG A 2 -49.54 5.17 23.24
CA ARG A 2 -48.88 5.04 21.91
C ARG A 2 -47.77 6.07 21.64
N TYR A 3 -47.86 7.27 22.18
CA TYR A 3 -46.88 8.33 21.97
C TYR A 3 -45.54 8.08 22.71
N LYS A 4 -45.54 7.40 23.85
CA LYS A 4 -44.32 7.10 24.60
C LYS A 4 -43.44 6.06 23.87
N VAL A 5 -44.06 5.09 23.23
CA VAL A 5 -43.34 4.04 22.46
C VAL A 5 -42.74 4.65 21.19
N LEU A 6 -43.49 5.51 20.50
CA LEU A 6 -43.03 6.21 19.31
C LEU A 6 -41.85 7.16 19.61
N VAL A 7 -41.95 7.90 20.73
CA VAL A 7 -40.85 8.78 21.18
C VAL A 7 -39.61 7.94 21.55
N PHE A 8 -39.80 6.82 22.21
CA PHE A 8 -38.70 5.94 22.58
C PHE A 8 -38.01 5.32 21.35
N ILE A 9 -38.78 4.88 20.36
CA ILE A 9 -38.26 4.39 19.07
C ILE A 9 -37.55 5.49 18.30
N TYR A 10 -38.11 6.71 18.31
CA TYR A 10 -37.49 7.86 17.64
C TYR A 10 -36.19 8.28 18.30
N ILE A 11 -36.12 8.30 19.63
CA ILE A 11 -34.88 8.57 20.39
C ILE A 11 -33.87 7.44 20.17
N PHE A 12 -34.29 6.18 20.12
CA PHE A 12 -33.42 5.03 19.85
C PHE A 12 -32.82 5.06 18.42
N VAL A 13 -33.66 5.41 17.42
CA VAL A 13 -33.23 5.58 16.03
C VAL A 13 -32.29 6.76 15.86
N LEU A 14 -32.54 7.89 16.54
CA LEU A 14 -31.63 9.03 16.58
C LEU A 14 -30.34 8.71 17.28
N SER A 15 -30.37 7.97 18.38
CA SER A 15 -29.17 7.52 19.10
C SER A 15 -28.32 6.57 18.27
N SER A 16 -28.96 5.63 17.57
CA SER A 16 -28.23 4.71 16.67
C SER A 16 -27.66 5.42 15.44
N LYS A 17 -28.37 6.43 14.90
CA LYS A 17 -27.85 7.26 13.81
C LYS A 17 -26.73 8.21 14.25
N MET A 18 -26.71 8.64 15.51
CA MET A 18 -25.64 9.48 16.05
C MET A 18 -24.37 8.68 16.38
N LEU A 19 -24.49 7.39 16.70
CA LEU A 19 -23.34 6.51 16.92
C LEU A 19 -22.63 6.13 15.61
N ASN A 20 -23.38 5.97 14.52
CA ASN A 20 -22.84 5.59 13.22
C ASN A 20 -21.85 6.61 12.62
N PRO A 21 -22.06 7.94 12.68
CA PRO A 21 -21.10 8.91 12.15
C PRO A 21 -19.76 8.91 12.89
N ILE A 22 -19.78 8.76 14.21
CA ILE A 22 -18.54 8.74 15.02
C ILE A 22 -17.72 7.48 14.71
N GLN A 23 -18.37 6.32 14.64
CA GLN A 23 -17.72 5.07 14.28
C GLN A 23 -17.18 5.09 12.85
N SER A 24 -17.92 5.66 11.89
CA SER A 24 -17.47 5.79 10.52
C SER A 24 -16.27 6.74 10.38
N ILE A 25 -16.26 7.87 11.10
CA ILE A 25 -15.13 8.81 11.12
C ILE A 25 -13.89 8.15 11.73
N THR A 26 -14.03 7.42 12.83
CA THR A 26 -12.92 6.73 13.49
C THR A 26 -12.36 5.64 12.58
N HIS A 27 -13.21 4.87 11.91
CA HIS A 27 -12.80 3.84 10.97
C HIS A 27 -12.09 4.43 9.74
N MET A 28 -12.64 5.50 9.15
CA MET A 28 -12.00 6.22 8.03
C MET A 28 -10.63 6.79 8.41
N ASN A 29 -10.47 7.34 9.61
CA ASN A 29 -9.19 7.85 10.09
C ASN A 29 -8.17 6.72 10.28
N SER A 30 -8.59 5.58 10.81
CA SER A 30 -7.76 4.40 10.97
C SER A 30 -7.29 3.84 9.61
N GLU A 31 -8.19 3.70 8.64
CA GLU A 31 -7.85 3.24 7.28
C GLU A 31 -6.88 4.20 6.58
N ASN A 32 -7.10 5.51 6.71
CA ASN A 32 -6.18 6.51 6.16
C ASN A 32 -4.79 6.42 6.78
N THR A 33 -4.70 6.26 8.09
CA THR A 33 -3.41 6.11 8.80
C THR A 33 -2.70 4.84 8.36
N GLN A 34 -3.38 3.72 8.25
CA GLN A 34 -2.83 2.48 7.75
C GLN A 34 -2.34 2.60 6.30
N ALA A 35 -3.09 3.31 5.45
CA ALA A 35 -2.68 3.58 4.07
C ALA A 35 -1.40 4.43 4.01
N GLN A 36 -1.26 5.44 4.88
CA GLN A 36 -0.05 6.27 4.96
C GLN A 36 1.17 5.44 5.43
N MET A 37 1.00 4.59 6.43
CA MET A 37 2.06 3.69 6.88
C MET A 37 2.54 2.78 5.74
N ARG A 38 1.62 2.17 4.99
CA ARG A 38 1.95 1.32 3.84
C ARG A 38 2.66 2.09 2.73
N LYS A 39 2.22 3.30 2.41
CA LYS A 39 2.83 4.13 1.37
C LYS A 39 4.32 4.34 1.58
N GLY A 40 4.76 4.54 2.81
CA GLY A 40 6.16 4.77 3.15
C GLY A 40 7.09 3.60 2.81
N ILE A 41 6.57 2.38 2.72
CA ILE A 41 7.37 1.17 2.48
C ILE A 41 7.21 0.58 1.07
N LEU A 42 6.29 1.09 0.26
CA LEU A 42 5.98 0.49 -1.04
C LEU A 42 7.17 0.51 -2.00
N GLU A 43 7.92 1.59 -2.07
CA GLU A 43 9.11 1.69 -2.93
C GLU A 43 10.18 0.68 -2.51
N PHE A 44 10.41 0.53 -1.21
CA PHE A 44 11.30 -0.49 -0.67
C PHE A 44 10.87 -1.91 -1.08
N CYS A 45 9.57 -2.21 -0.96
CA CYS A 45 9.03 -3.51 -1.37
C CYS A 45 9.17 -3.76 -2.88
N ILE A 46 8.90 -2.75 -3.73
CA ILE A 46 9.06 -2.85 -5.19
C ILE A 46 10.52 -3.21 -5.54
N LEU A 47 11.47 -2.45 -5.00
CA LEU A 47 12.89 -2.67 -5.25
C LEU A 47 13.32 -4.07 -4.76
N SER A 48 12.85 -4.48 -3.59
CA SER A 48 13.14 -5.81 -3.02
C SER A 48 12.59 -6.96 -3.87
N ILE A 49 11.39 -6.82 -4.41
CA ILE A 49 10.80 -7.82 -5.32
C ILE A 49 11.67 -7.98 -6.57
N LEU A 50 12.17 -6.88 -7.11
CA LEU A 50 12.95 -6.86 -8.34
C LEU A 50 14.41 -7.36 -8.18
N THR A 51 14.87 -7.61 -6.95
CA THR A 51 16.16 -8.31 -6.73
C THR A 51 16.10 -9.77 -7.16
N LYS A 52 14.90 -10.36 -7.13
CA LYS A 52 14.71 -11.79 -7.46
C LYS A 52 14.51 -12.04 -8.95
N GLY A 53 14.44 -11.01 -9.75
CA GLY A 53 14.26 -11.07 -11.20
C GLY A 53 13.40 -9.92 -11.73
N ASP A 54 13.45 -9.75 -13.04
CA ASP A 54 12.60 -8.79 -13.74
C ASP A 54 11.13 -9.18 -13.57
N ALA A 55 10.25 -8.19 -13.45
CA ALA A 55 8.82 -8.41 -13.29
C ALA A 55 8.00 -7.34 -13.99
N TYR A 56 6.84 -7.72 -14.49
CA TYR A 56 5.85 -6.76 -14.95
C TYR A 56 4.87 -6.38 -13.83
N PRO A 57 4.14 -5.23 -13.96
CA PRO A 57 3.38 -4.66 -12.84
C PRO A 57 2.41 -5.61 -12.16
N THR A 58 1.70 -6.45 -12.92
CA THR A 58 0.75 -7.41 -12.35
C THR A 58 1.44 -8.44 -11.45
N GLU A 59 2.62 -8.93 -11.84
CA GLU A 59 3.41 -9.86 -10.99
C GLU A 59 3.87 -9.19 -9.69
N ILE A 60 4.21 -7.91 -9.74
CA ILE A 60 4.58 -7.13 -8.54
C ILE A 60 3.36 -7.04 -7.60
N ILE A 61 2.18 -6.72 -8.14
CA ILE A 61 0.93 -6.66 -7.37
C ILE A 61 0.61 -8.02 -6.73
N GLU A 62 0.72 -9.11 -7.48
CA GLU A 62 0.47 -10.46 -6.99
C GLU A 62 1.41 -10.84 -5.85
N LYS A 63 2.71 -10.60 -6.00
CA LYS A 63 3.70 -10.86 -4.95
C LYS A 63 3.45 -10.05 -3.68
N MET A 64 3.01 -8.80 -3.80
CA MET A 64 2.62 -7.99 -2.66
C MET A 64 1.35 -8.52 -2.00
N LYS A 65 0.35 -8.91 -2.80
CA LYS A 65 -0.90 -9.51 -2.31
C LYS A 65 -0.65 -10.80 -1.55
N ASP A 66 0.23 -11.66 -2.04
CA ASP A 66 0.62 -12.91 -1.36
C ASP A 66 1.24 -12.64 0.01
N ALA A 67 2.01 -11.56 0.13
CA ALA A 67 2.55 -11.07 1.39
C ALA A 67 1.54 -10.28 2.26
N LYS A 68 0.26 -10.25 1.89
CA LYS A 68 -0.81 -9.47 2.57
C LYS A 68 -0.61 -7.95 2.52
N LEU A 69 0.22 -7.46 1.63
CA LEU A 69 0.40 -6.04 1.34
C LEU A 69 -0.34 -5.69 0.05
N VAL A 70 -1.63 -5.39 0.16
CA VAL A 70 -2.48 -5.12 -1.01
C VAL A 70 -2.18 -3.75 -1.60
N VAL A 71 -1.85 -3.72 -2.89
CA VAL A 71 -1.58 -2.52 -3.69
C VAL A 71 -2.41 -2.57 -4.97
N VAL A 72 -3.02 -1.46 -5.32
CA VAL A 72 -3.78 -1.31 -6.56
C VAL A 72 -2.92 -0.69 -7.68
N GLU A 73 -3.28 -0.93 -8.92
CA GLU A 73 -2.57 -0.43 -10.10
C GLU A 73 -2.39 1.10 -10.07
N GLY A 74 -3.44 1.84 -9.69
CA GLY A 74 -3.40 3.30 -9.58
C GLY A 74 -2.37 3.84 -8.58
N THR A 75 -1.92 3.02 -7.64
CA THR A 75 -0.83 3.35 -6.71
C THR A 75 0.52 2.86 -7.23
N LEU A 76 0.57 1.67 -7.81
CA LEU A 76 1.81 1.04 -8.26
C LEU A 76 2.45 1.79 -9.45
N TYR A 77 1.67 2.09 -10.49
CA TYR A 77 2.21 2.68 -11.72
C TYR A 77 2.92 4.02 -11.51
N PRO A 78 2.39 4.98 -10.73
CA PRO A 78 3.11 6.21 -10.41
C PRO A 78 4.43 5.97 -9.68
N LEU A 79 4.50 4.96 -8.79
CA LEU A 79 5.73 4.60 -8.08
C LEU A 79 6.78 4.01 -9.03
N LEU A 80 6.38 3.11 -9.92
CA LEU A 80 7.28 2.57 -10.95
C LEU A 80 7.84 3.67 -11.86
N THR A 81 6.99 4.61 -12.27
CA THR A 81 7.41 5.76 -13.07
C THR A 81 8.41 6.64 -12.30
N ARG A 82 8.14 6.92 -11.03
CA ARG A 82 9.05 7.70 -10.17
C ARG A 82 10.40 7.01 -10.01
N LEU A 83 10.42 5.74 -9.65
CA LEU A 83 11.64 4.96 -9.47
C LEU A 83 12.47 4.87 -10.76
N LYS A 84 11.81 4.71 -11.90
CA LYS A 84 12.45 4.74 -13.23
C LYS A 84 13.07 6.12 -13.51
N ASN A 85 12.35 7.21 -13.24
CA ASN A 85 12.82 8.57 -13.47
C ASN A 85 14.01 8.95 -12.55
N LEU A 86 14.09 8.34 -11.36
CA LEU A 86 15.24 8.45 -10.46
C LEU A 86 16.44 7.59 -10.89
N GLY A 87 16.31 6.81 -11.95
CA GLY A 87 17.37 5.92 -12.43
C GLY A 87 17.55 4.65 -11.59
N LEU A 88 16.63 4.35 -10.68
CA LEU A 88 16.69 3.14 -9.83
C LEU A 88 16.15 1.90 -10.53
N LEU A 89 15.24 2.10 -11.49
CA LEU A 89 14.68 1.07 -12.36
C LEU A 89 14.93 1.42 -13.83
N THR A 90 15.04 0.38 -14.64
CA THR A 90 14.87 0.43 -16.09
C THR A 90 13.78 -0.57 -16.48
N TYR A 91 13.40 -0.60 -17.75
CA TYR A 91 12.47 -1.61 -18.26
C TYR A 91 12.81 -2.01 -19.69
N ARG A 92 12.34 -3.18 -20.08
CA ARG A 92 12.28 -3.63 -21.46
C ARG A 92 10.87 -3.99 -21.85
N TRP A 93 10.55 -3.85 -23.12
CA TRP A 93 9.32 -4.39 -23.66
C TRP A 93 9.51 -5.86 -24.02
N GLU A 94 8.50 -6.64 -23.74
CA GLU A 94 8.44 -8.05 -24.13
C GLU A 94 7.10 -8.35 -24.77
N GLU A 95 7.13 -9.01 -25.92
CA GLU A 95 5.90 -9.41 -26.60
C GLU A 95 5.16 -10.48 -25.81
N SER A 96 3.84 -10.40 -25.81
CA SER A 96 2.96 -11.35 -25.13
C SER A 96 2.17 -12.12 -26.19
N THR A 97 2.13 -13.45 -26.07
CA THR A 97 1.31 -14.31 -26.94
C THR A 97 -0.18 -14.21 -26.66
N THR A 98 -0.57 -13.64 -25.52
CA THR A 98 -1.97 -13.59 -25.02
C THR A 98 -2.50 -12.17 -24.88
N GLY A 99 -1.79 -11.13 -25.29
CA GLY A 99 -2.20 -9.76 -25.15
C GLY A 99 -1.17 -8.76 -25.66
N PRO A 100 -1.31 -7.46 -25.31
CA PRO A 100 -0.36 -6.43 -25.72
C PRO A 100 1.02 -6.66 -25.10
N PRO A 101 2.09 -6.07 -25.68
CA PRO A 101 3.43 -6.10 -25.11
C PRO A 101 3.45 -5.61 -23.66
N ARG A 102 4.32 -6.19 -22.85
CA ARG A 102 4.45 -5.90 -21.42
C ARG A 102 5.79 -5.23 -21.12
N LYS A 103 5.77 -4.29 -20.18
CA LYS A 103 7.00 -3.72 -19.60
C LYS A 103 7.49 -4.60 -18.46
N TYR A 104 8.69 -5.15 -18.61
CA TYR A 104 9.40 -5.84 -17.55
C TYR A 104 10.38 -4.88 -16.90
N TYR A 105 10.15 -4.58 -15.64
CA TYR A 105 11.00 -3.69 -14.84
C TYR A 105 12.17 -4.45 -14.25
N LYS A 106 13.30 -3.79 -14.14
CA LYS A 106 14.56 -4.33 -13.64
C LYS A 106 15.27 -3.29 -12.79
N LEU A 107 15.95 -3.76 -11.73
CA LEU A 107 16.85 -2.92 -10.96
C LEU A 107 18.06 -2.51 -11.77
N THR A 108 18.43 -1.23 -11.68
CA THR A 108 19.72 -0.74 -12.13
C THR A 108 20.81 -0.97 -11.07
N PRO A 109 22.10 -0.87 -11.40
CA PRO A 109 23.17 -0.89 -10.39
C PRO A 109 22.98 0.18 -9.31
N VAL A 110 22.53 1.38 -9.69
CA VAL A 110 22.18 2.47 -8.74
C VAL A 110 21.01 2.06 -7.87
N GLY A 111 19.98 1.42 -8.43
CA GLY A 111 18.84 0.90 -7.70
C GLY A 111 19.22 -0.15 -6.67
N LYS A 112 20.17 -1.04 -7.00
CA LYS A 112 20.70 -2.04 -6.05
C LYS A 112 21.43 -1.39 -4.86
N GLN A 113 22.22 -0.36 -5.13
CA GLN A 113 22.91 0.37 -4.07
C GLN A 113 21.92 1.11 -3.17
N PHE A 114 20.95 1.80 -3.77
CA PHE A 114 19.90 2.49 -3.04
C PHE A 114 19.07 1.53 -2.16
N LEU A 115 18.77 0.34 -2.66
CA LEU A 115 18.05 -0.67 -1.89
C LEU A 115 18.82 -1.09 -0.63
N LYS A 116 20.14 -1.24 -0.68
CA LYS A 116 20.94 -1.56 0.52
C LYS A 116 20.84 -0.47 1.60
N GLU A 117 20.76 0.79 1.20
CA GLU A 117 20.55 1.90 2.14
C GLU A 117 19.15 1.81 2.76
N LEU A 118 18.13 1.48 1.97
CA LEU A 118 16.77 1.29 2.47
C LEU A 118 16.64 0.07 3.40
N GLU A 119 17.37 -1.02 3.15
CA GLU A 119 17.41 -2.18 4.05
C GLU A 119 17.92 -1.79 5.44
N THR A 120 18.99 -1.02 5.52
CA THR A 120 19.51 -0.49 6.78
C THR A 120 18.50 0.44 7.45
N THR A 121 17.90 1.34 6.69
CA THR A 121 16.87 2.26 7.19
C THR A 121 15.65 1.51 7.75
N TRP A 122 15.23 0.45 7.07
CA TRP A 122 14.13 -0.39 7.52
C TRP A 122 14.43 -1.07 8.85
N ASP A 123 15.60 -1.67 8.99
CA ASP A 123 16.02 -2.32 10.22
C ASP A 123 16.07 -1.34 11.41
N ASP A 124 16.60 -0.14 11.18
CA ASP A 124 16.66 0.90 12.19
C ASP A 124 15.26 1.42 12.57
N LEU A 125 14.37 1.59 11.60
CA LEU A 125 12.97 1.97 11.85
C LEU A 125 12.24 0.91 12.68
N VAL A 126 12.37 -0.37 12.34
CA VAL A 126 11.75 -1.47 13.09
C VAL A 126 12.24 -1.49 14.54
N LYS A 127 13.55 -1.35 14.76
CA LYS A 127 14.13 -1.28 16.11
C LYS A 127 13.60 -0.07 16.90
N ALA A 128 13.58 1.11 16.26
CA ALA A 128 13.11 2.34 16.90
C ALA A 128 11.62 2.25 17.25
N VAL A 129 10.77 1.82 16.33
CA VAL A 129 9.33 1.67 16.56
C VAL A 129 9.06 0.65 17.67
N ASN A 130 9.71 -0.52 17.62
CA ASN A 130 9.56 -1.53 18.67
C ASN A 130 9.97 -1.02 20.05
N LYS A 131 11.03 -0.20 20.12
CA LYS A 131 11.46 0.41 21.39
C LYS A 131 10.46 1.43 21.96
N ILE A 132 9.70 2.09 21.08
CA ILE A 132 8.69 3.09 21.49
C ILE A 132 7.36 2.42 21.86
N THR A 133 7.00 1.35 21.15
CA THR A 133 5.66 0.72 21.26
C THR A 133 5.62 -0.46 22.23
N ASN A 134 6.76 -1.01 22.63
CA ASN A 134 6.93 -2.09 23.62
C ASN A 134 7.68 -1.58 24.84
#